data_ff0f08eecd4410d6990d0bf7b0753d6b
#
_entry.id   ff0f08eecd4410d6990d0bf7b0753d6b
#
_cell.length_a   1.000
_cell.length_b   1.000
_cell.length_c   1.000
_cell.angle_alpha   90.00
_cell.angle_beta   90.00
_cell.angle_gamma   90.00
#
_symmetry.space_group_name_H-M   'P 1'
#
loop_
_entity.id
_entity.type
_entity.pdbx_description
1 polymer ?
#
loop_
_entity_poly.entity_id
_entity_poly.type
_entity_poly.pdbx_seq_one_letter_code
_entity_poly.pdbx_strand_id
1 'polypeptide(L)'
;MSLNIMEAFEAKPQPIDYVLPNLAISTIGAIVSPGGAGKSMLALQLAVQITCGVDLLNFGEYPTGLVAYLPVEDSETIVHHRLYALGKYLTARQQQIVADKLLVEPLVGKCPNIFLPDWSNLINEVSKGRRLIILDTLRRFHQEDENNSAAMSKVIGKLEGIAADTGCSIIFLHHSNKGAATMGVGDIQQASRGSSVLVDNIRWQSYLAGMTALEAKTYGISDDVRGQFVRFGINKVNYGERAPDRWLQRHEGGVLKITALSSKNNKKLTKERTSTWSGADNDNW
;
A
#
# COMPACT_ATOMS: atom_id res chain seq x y z
N MET A 1 8.74 -11.08 28.53
CA MET A 1 8.74 -10.29 29.80
C MET A 1 7.35 -9.69 29.97
N SER A 2 6.83 -9.67 31.21
CA SER A 2 5.56 -8.97 31.52
C SER A 2 5.82 -7.46 31.58
N LEU A 3 4.85 -6.66 31.13
CA LEU A 3 4.90 -5.20 31.25
C LEU A 3 4.78 -4.78 32.74
N ASN A 4 5.63 -3.86 33.19
CA ASN A 4 5.48 -3.24 34.48
C ASN A 4 4.38 -2.15 34.40
N ILE A 5 3.23 -2.41 35.00
CA ILE A 5 2.05 -1.53 34.85
C ILE A 5 2.29 -0.17 35.56
N MET A 6 2.93 -0.15 36.74
CA MET A 6 3.21 1.12 37.42
C MET A 6 4.16 2.00 36.63
N GLU A 7 5.23 1.44 36.12
CA GLU A 7 6.17 2.14 35.23
C GLU A 7 5.48 2.67 33.96
N ALA A 8 4.56 1.89 33.39
CA ALA A 8 3.78 2.31 32.23
C ALA A 8 2.83 3.49 32.49
N PHE A 9 2.38 3.68 33.76
CA PHE A 9 1.60 4.84 34.13
C PHE A 9 2.45 6.09 34.35
N GLU A 10 3.67 5.95 34.81
CA GLU A 10 4.57 7.04 35.18
C GLU A 10 5.47 7.51 34.05
N ALA A 11 5.91 6.59 33.20
CA ALA A 11 6.83 6.89 32.10
C ALA A 11 6.09 7.32 30.83
N LYS A 12 6.51 8.44 30.22
CA LYS A 12 6.01 8.84 28.90
C LYS A 12 6.38 7.77 27.87
N PRO A 13 5.41 7.18 27.13
CA PRO A 13 5.72 6.16 26.15
C PRO A 13 6.57 6.74 24.99
N GLN A 14 7.43 5.90 24.43
CA GLN A 14 8.15 6.25 23.21
C GLN A 14 7.15 6.39 22.04
N PRO A 15 7.40 7.31 21.09
CA PRO A 15 6.59 7.40 19.89
C PRO A 15 6.57 6.07 19.14
N ILE A 16 5.41 5.72 18.57
CA ILE A 16 5.31 4.51 17.72
C ILE A 16 6.15 4.74 16.47
N ASP A 17 7.04 3.80 16.18
CA ASP A 17 7.79 3.78 14.92
C ASP A 17 6.90 3.25 13.80
N TYR A 18 6.61 4.09 12.82
CA TYR A 18 5.81 3.73 11.65
C TYR A 18 6.69 3.52 10.43
N VAL A 19 6.43 2.46 9.68
CA VAL A 19 7.06 2.14 8.38
C VAL A 19 6.38 2.90 7.25
N LEU A 20 5.06 3.02 7.32
CA LEU A 20 4.16 3.75 6.42
C LEU A 20 3.05 4.40 7.28
N PRO A 21 2.19 5.28 6.72
CA PRO A 21 1.08 5.84 7.47
C PRO A 21 0.31 4.77 8.24
N ASN A 22 0.37 4.80 9.57
CA ASN A 22 -0.30 3.88 10.49
C ASN A 22 0.10 2.39 10.39
N LEU A 23 1.15 2.04 9.66
CA LEU A 23 1.78 0.72 9.70
C LEU A 23 2.92 0.74 10.71
N ALA A 24 2.67 0.29 11.93
CA ALA A 24 3.69 0.21 12.96
C ALA A 24 4.74 -0.86 12.59
N ILE A 25 5.98 -0.63 13.04
CA ILE A 25 7.07 -1.61 12.91
C ILE A 25 6.66 -2.96 13.53
N SER A 26 7.20 -4.07 13.04
CA SER A 26 6.91 -5.44 13.50
C SER A 26 5.44 -5.86 13.37
N THR A 27 4.68 -5.22 12.48
CA THR A 27 3.29 -5.59 12.23
C THR A 27 3.06 -6.06 10.78
N ILE A 28 1.90 -6.67 10.55
CA ILE A 28 1.51 -7.19 9.24
C ILE A 28 0.49 -6.27 8.59
N GLY A 29 0.71 -6.00 7.31
CA GLY A 29 -0.21 -5.28 6.45
C GLY A 29 -0.51 -6.00 5.14
N ALA A 30 -1.56 -5.56 4.46
CA ALA A 30 -1.93 -6.04 3.13
C ALA A 30 -2.18 -4.90 2.15
N ILE A 31 -1.83 -5.14 0.89
CA ILE A 31 -2.27 -4.34 -0.26
C ILE A 31 -3.25 -5.19 -1.05
N VAL A 32 -4.52 -4.79 -1.05
CA VAL A 32 -5.61 -5.57 -1.67
C VAL A 32 -6.12 -4.84 -2.91
N SER A 33 -6.26 -5.55 -4.03
CA SER A 33 -6.90 -4.97 -5.21
C SER A 33 -7.28 -6.05 -6.23
N PRO A 34 -8.15 -5.73 -7.20
CA PRO A 34 -8.35 -6.56 -8.38
C PRO A 34 -7.05 -6.76 -9.17
N GLY A 35 -7.02 -7.79 -10.02
CA GLY A 35 -5.93 -7.97 -10.98
C GLY A 35 -5.75 -6.75 -11.89
N GLY A 36 -4.52 -6.42 -12.26
CA GLY A 36 -4.21 -5.29 -13.15
C GLY A 36 -4.33 -3.89 -12.53
N ALA A 37 -4.73 -3.75 -11.26
CA ALA A 37 -4.89 -2.45 -10.61
C ALA A 37 -3.56 -1.71 -10.32
N GLY A 38 -2.39 -2.40 -10.38
CA GLY A 38 -1.07 -1.79 -10.19
C GLY A 38 -0.45 -2.08 -8.82
N LYS A 39 -0.91 -3.13 -8.11
CA LYS A 39 -0.38 -3.53 -6.79
C LYS A 39 1.13 -3.67 -6.76
N SER A 40 1.70 -4.44 -7.69
CA SER A 40 3.13 -4.74 -7.71
C SER A 40 3.98 -3.48 -7.96
N MET A 41 3.50 -2.55 -8.81
CA MET A 41 4.15 -1.26 -8.98
C MET A 41 4.05 -0.41 -7.70
N LEU A 42 2.87 -0.35 -7.07
CA LEU A 42 2.71 0.35 -5.79
C LEU A 42 3.65 -0.23 -4.73
N ALA A 43 3.71 -1.55 -4.60
CA ALA A 43 4.58 -2.23 -3.64
C ALA A 43 6.06 -1.87 -3.85
N LEU A 44 6.52 -1.87 -5.11
CA LEU A 44 7.88 -1.48 -5.45
C LEU A 44 8.15 0.00 -5.17
N GLN A 45 7.17 0.90 -5.42
CA GLN A 45 7.28 2.31 -5.05
C GLN A 45 7.38 2.51 -3.54
N LEU A 46 6.59 1.78 -2.74
CA LEU A 46 6.68 1.80 -1.28
C LEU A 46 8.05 1.29 -0.80
N ALA A 47 8.56 0.21 -1.41
CA ALA A 47 9.90 -0.30 -1.11
C ALA A 47 10.96 0.77 -1.37
N VAL A 48 10.91 1.45 -2.53
CA VAL A 48 11.82 2.55 -2.88
C VAL A 48 11.68 3.73 -1.90
N GLN A 49 10.44 4.11 -1.55
CA GLN A 49 10.21 5.19 -0.59
C GLN A 49 10.84 4.90 0.78
N ILE A 50 10.66 3.68 1.30
CA ILE A 50 11.21 3.29 2.61
C ILE A 50 12.74 3.21 2.56
N THR A 51 13.34 2.91 1.42
CA THR A 51 14.81 2.87 1.31
C THR A 51 15.47 4.24 1.20
N CYS A 52 14.93 5.15 0.41
CA CYS A 52 15.59 6.43 0.08
C CYS A 52 14.79 7.69 0.43
N GLY A 53 13.56 7.56 0.97
CA GLY A 53 12.73 8.69 1.39
C GLY A 53 12.03 9.43 0.26
N VAL A 54 12.11 8.98 -1.02
CA VAL A 54 11.35 9.62 -2.10
C VAL A 54 9.85 9.39 -1.94
N ASP A 55 9.07 10.44 -1.88
CA ASP A 55 7.63 10.36 -1.62
C ASP A 55 6.80 10.72 -2.87
N LEU A 56 6.57 9.72 -3.73
CA LEU A 56 5.72 9.87 -4.92
C LEU A 56 4.21 9.82 -4.60
N LEU A 57 3.86 9.40 -3.39
CA LEU A 57 2.49 9.15 -2.95
C LEU A 57 2.00 10.18 -1.94
N ASN A 58 2.86 11.15 -1.58
CA ASN A 58 2.59 12.21 -0.60
C ASN A 58 2.14 11.66 0.76
N PHE A 59 2.85 10.63 1.25
CA PHE A 59 2.59 10.04 2.57
C PHE A 59 3.22 10.82 3.72
N GLY A 60 4.21 11.67 3.42
CA GLY A 60 5.04 12.34 4.41
C GLY A 60 6.35 11.59 4.67
N GLU A 61 7.11 12.09 5.64
CA GLU A 61 8.42 11.56 5.99
C GLU A 61 8.29 10.42 7.02
N TYR A 62 8.97 9.32 6.75
CA TYR A 62 9.08 8.15 7.63
C TYR A 62 10.55 7.72 7.73
N PRO A 63 10.96 7.07 8.83
CA PRO A 63 12.30 6.54 8.96
C PRO A 63 12.63 5.57 7.83
N THR A 64 13.77 5.78 7.16
CA THR A 64 14.24 4.91 6.08
C THR A 64 15.00 3.70 6.62
N GLY A 65 15.15 2.64 5.81
CA GLY A 65 15.92 1.46 6.17
C GLY A 65 16.01 0.42 5.06
N LEU A 66 16.48 -0.76 5.42
CA LEU A 66 16.59 -1.89 4.50
C LEU A 66 15.21 -2.47 4.20
N VAL A 67 14.97 -2.84 2.95
CA VAL A 67 13.73 -3.46 2.48
C VAL A 67 14.03 -4.69 1.64
N ALA A 68 13.16 -5.70 1.68
CA ALA A 68 13.15 -6.79 0.70
C ALA A 68 11.82 -6.84 -0.04
N TYR A 69 11.87 -7.06 -1.36
CA TYR A 69 10.73 -7.27 -2.22
C TYR A 69 10.87 -8.61 -2.92
N LEU A 70 9.92 -9.51 -2.67
CA LEU A 70 9.92 -10.89 -3.15
C LEU A 70 8.76 -11.12 -4.13
N PRO A 71 8.92 -10.77 -5.41
CA PRO A 71 7.91 -11.05 -6.43
C PRO A 71 7.98 -12.52 -6.88
N VAL A 72 6.81 -13.20 -6.89
CA VAL A 72 6.70 -14.61 -7.34
C VAL A 72 6.02 -14.71 -8.71
N GLU A 73 5.31 -13.68 -9.15
CA GLU A 73 4.59 -13.66 -10.43
C GLU A 73 5.34 -12.92 -11.54
N ASP A 74 6.19 -11.97 -11.19
CA ASP A 74 6.96 -11.17 -12.15
C ASP A 74 8.38 -11.71 -12.32
N SER A 75 8.79 -11.91 -13.55
CA SER A 75 10.18 -12.27 -13.88
C SER A 75 11.14 -11.11 -13.64
N GLU A 76 12.44 -11.42 -13.56
CA GLU A 76 13.51 -10.43 -13.46
C GLU A 76 13.37 -9.33 -14.52
N THR A 77 13.06 -9.69 -15.77
CA THR A 77 12.85 -8.75 -16.86
C THR A 77 11.74 -7.75 -16.56
N ILE A 78 10.58 -8.21 -16.06
CA ILE A 78 9.45 -7.32 -15.71
C ILE A 78 9.82 -6.41 -14.54
N VAL A 79 10.48 -6.94 -13.53
CA VAL A 79 10.96 -6.16 -12.39
C VAL A 79 11.97 -5.09 -12.85
N HIS A 80 12.88 -5.44 -13.73
CA HIS A 80 13.84 -4.50 -14.33
C HIS A 80 13.13 -3.34 -15.05
N HIS A 81 12.12 -3.63 -15.90
CA HIS A 81 11.34 -2.58 -16.56
C HIS A 81 10.68 -1.63 -15.56
N ARG A 82 10.14 -2.14 -14.45
CA ARG A 82 9.55 -1.31 -13.39
C ARG A 82 10.58 -0.45 -12.66
N LEU A 83 11.71 -1.03 -12.30
CA LEU A 83 12.81 -0.30 -11.66
C LEU A 83 13.37 0.79 -12.58
N TYR A 84 13.54 0.49 -13.87
CA TYR A 84 13.95 1.47 -14.87
C TYR A 84 12.97 2.66 -14.93
N ALA A 85 11.67 2.38 -14.97
CA ALA A 85 10.65 3.42 -14.98
C ALA A 85 10.67 4.27 -13.69
N LEU A 86 10.82 3.62 -12.52
CA LEU A 86 10.94 4.32 -11.24
C LEU A 86 12.22 5.14 -11.14
N GLY A 87 13.31 4.65 -11.69
CA GLY A 87 14.62 5.32 -11.70
C GLY A 87 14.56 6.73 -12.31
N LYS A 88 13.63 6.97 -13.26
CA LYS A 88 13.40 8.31 -13.86
C LYS A 88 12.92 9.37 -12.84
N TYR A 89 12.40 8.95 -11.69
CA TYR A 89 11.92 9.82 -10.62
C TYR A 89 12.90 9.95 -9.46
N LEU A 90 14.08 9.34 -9.57
CA LEU A 90 15.12 9.32 -8.54
C LEU A 90 16.34 10.13 -9.00
N THR A 91 16.92 10.88 -8.09
CA THR A 91 18.28 11.43 -8.29
C THR A 91 19.31 10.31 -8.29
N ALA A 92 20.50 10.53 -8.87
CA ALA A 92 21.59 9.54 -8.86
C ALA A 92 21.93 9.08 -7.44
N ARG A 93 21.92 10.00 -6.43
CA ARG A 93 22.13 9.66 -5.03
C ARG A 93 21.02 8.74 -4.48
N GLN A 94 19.77 9.00 -4.80
CA GLN A 94 18.65 8.14 -4.38
C GLN A 94 18.72 6.77 -5.05
N GLN A 95 19.09 6.69 -6.33
CA GLN A 95 19.30 5.42 -7.04
C GLN A 95 20.39 4.59 -6.32
N GLN A 96 21.51 5.19 -5.92
CA GLN A 96 22.55 4.50 -5.17
C GLN A 96 22.05 4.01 -3.82
N ILE A 97 21.31 4.84 -3.06
CA ILE A 97 20.71 4.43 -1.78
C ILE A 97 19.76 3.24 -1.96
N VAL A 98 18.94 3.26 -3.02
CA VAL A 98 18.04 2.14 -3.34
C VAL A 98 18.83 0.89 -3.67
N ALA A 99 19.89 0.99 -4.49
CA ALA A 99 20.76 -0.14 -4.83
C ALA A 99 21.41 -0.77 -3.59
N ASP A 100 21.80 0.04 -2.60
CA ASP A 100 22.45 -0.42 -1.38
C ASP A 100 21.46 -1.02 -0.35
N LYS A 101 20.18 -0.59 -0.37
CA LYS A 101 19.22 -0.91 0.70
C LYS A 101 18.04 -1.77 0.28
N LEU A 102 17.75 -1.88 -1.01
CA LEU A 102 16.63 -2.68 -1.53
C LEU A 102 17.13 -4.02 -2.07
N LEU A 103 16.75 -5.10 -1.40
CA LEU A 103 16.87 -6.44 -1.96
C LEU A 103 15.62 -6.72 -2.81
N VAL A 104 15.82 -7.08 -4.07
CA VAL A 104 14.75 -7.60 -4.95
C VAL A 104 15.14 -9.00 -5.39
N GLU A 105 14.33 -9.99 -5.01
CA GLU A 105 14.58 -11.41 -5.32
C GLU A 105 13.38 -12.01 -6.05
N PRO A 106 13.38 -12.05 -7.39
CA PRO A 106 12.33 -12.70 -8.17
C PRO A 106 12.31 -14.22 -7.91
N LEU A 107 11.14 -14.73 -7.51
CA LEU A 107 10.95 -16.12 -7.12
C LEU A 107 10.08 -16.91 -8.12
N VAL A 108 9.98 -16.44 -9.36
CA VAL A 108 9.20 -17.12 -10.43
C VAL A 108 9.70 -18.57 -10.60
N GLY A 109 8.75 -19.51 -10.54
CA GLY A 109 9.06 -20.95 -10.68
C GLY A 109 9.61 -21.63 -9.43
N LYS A 110 9.92 -20.89 -8.35
CA LYS A 110 10.50 -21.47 -7.12
C LYS A 110 9.46 -22.00 -6.13
N CYS A 111 8.16 -21.72 -6.31
CA CYS A 111 7.04 -22.21 -5.50
C CYS A 111 7.29 -22.09 -3.97
N PRO A 112 7.54 -20.91 -3.42
CA PRO A 112 7.81 -20.74 -2.00
C PRO A 112 6.63 -21.21 -1.13
N ASN A 113 6.93 -21.82 0.05
CA ASN A 113 5.92 -22.18 1.02
C ASN A 113 6.43 -21.89 2.44
N ILE A 114 5.82 -20.91 3.11
CA ILE A 114 6.23 -20.42 4.44
C ILE A 114 6.12 -21.48 5.54
N PHE A 115 5.42 -22.59 5.29
CA PHE A 115 5.32 -23.70 6.24
C PHE A 115 6.46 -24.71 6.11
N LEU A 116 7.20 -24.69 5.00
CA LEU A 116 8.39 -25.52 4.82
C LEU A 116 9.60 -24.87 5.52
N PRO A 117 10.40 -25.67 6.24
CA PRO A 117 11.55 -25.13 7.01
C PRO A 117 12.49 -24.27 6.20
N ASP A 118 12.87 -24.69 4.99
CA ASP A 118 13.83 -23.96 4.14
C ASP A 118 13.30 -22.57 3.77
N TRP A 119 12.03 -22.46 3.37
CA TRP A 119 11.38 -21.20 3.03
C TRP A 119 11.14 -20.32 4.25
N SER A 120 10.69 -20.93 5.36
CA SER A 120 10.51 -20.22 6.62
C SER A 120 11.82 -19.60 7.11
N ASN A 121 12.91 -20.37 7.08
CA ASN A 121 14.24 -19.90 7.48
C ASN A 121 14.75 -18.81 6.54
N LEU A 122 14.59 -18.99 5.20
CA LEU A 122 15.00 -17.98 4.23
C LEU A 122 14.28 -16.64 4.48
N ILE A 123 12.94 -16.67 4.63
CA ILE A 123 12.16 -15.44 4.86
C ILE A 123 12.56 -14.80 6.19
N ASN A 124 12.79 -15.60 7.22
CA ASN A 124 13.24 -15.12 8.52
C ASN A 124 14.61 -14.42 8.42
N GLU A 125 15.59 -15.06 7.76
CA GLU A 125 16.92 -14.47 7.55
C GLU A 125 16.86 -13.21 6.70
N VAL A 126 16.08 -13.21 5.62
CA VAL A 126 15.88 -12.03 4.78
C VAL A 126 15.19 -10.90 5.56
N SER A 127 14.35 -11.20 6.55
CA SER A 127 13.66 -10.19 7.35
C SER A 127 14.56 -9.50 8.39
N LYS A 128 15.61 -10.15 8.87
CA LYS A 128 16.50 -9.63 9.92
C LYS A 128 17.13 -8.29 9.55
N GLY A 129 17.01 -7.31 10.45
CA GLY A 129 17.56 -5.97 10.27
C GLY A 129 16.87 -5.12 9.20
N ARG A 130 15.78 -5.60 8.62
CA ARG A 130 14.96 -4.84 7.64
C ARG A 130 13.75 -4.20 8.31
N ARG A 131 13.35 -3.05 7.78
CA ARG A 131 12.12 -2.38 8.19
C ARG A 131 10.90 -3.02 7.55
N LEU A 132 11.03 -3.53 6.33
CA LEU A 132 9.92 -4.10 5.58
C LEU A 132 10.37 -5.25 4.70
N ILE A 133 9.57 -6.31 4.67
CA ILE A 133 9.57 -7.31 3.60
C ILE A 133 8.22 -7.29 2.89
N ILE A 134 8.22 -7.40 1.56
CA ILE A 134 7.01 -7.41 0.73
C ILE A 134 6.91 -8.74 -0.01
N LEU A 135 5.78 -9.44 0.17
CA LEU A 135 5.47 -10.72 -0.48
C LEU A 135 4.46 -10.49 -1.62
N ASP A 136 4.85 -10.69 -2.86
CA ASP A 136 4.00 -10.43 -4.03
C ASP A 136 3.81 -11.69 -4.88
N THR A 137 2.71 -12.44 -4.72
CA THR A 137 1.52 -12.24 -3.90
C THR A 137 1.46 -13.31 -2.80
N LEU A 138 0.69 -13.07 -1.72
CA LEU A 138 0.57 -14.01 -0.60
C LEU A 138 0.20 -15.42 -1.07
N ARG A 139 -0.73 -15.54 -2.01
CA ARG A 139 -1.19 -16.83 -2.57
C ARG A 139 -0.06 -17.74 -3.05
N ARG A 140 1.07 -17.17 -3.45
CA ARG A 140 2.23 -17.90 -3.93
C ARG A 140 3.16 -18.39 -2.81
N PHE A 141 2.95 -17.95 -1.57
CA PHE A 141 3.78 -18.29 -0.42
C PHE A 141 3.17 -19.38 0.49
N HIS A 142 2.04 -19.96 0.11
CA HIS A 142 1.40 -21.08 0.83
C HIS A 142 0.58 -21.94 -0.13
N GLN A 143 0.19 -23.12 0.36
CA GLN A 143 -0.69 -24.06 -0.37
C GLN A 143 -2.08 -24.20 0.29
N GLU A 144 -2.33 -23.43 1.34
CA GLU A 144 -3.58 -23.45 2.09
C GLU A 144 -4.77 -22.96 1.25
N ASP A 145 -5.97 -23.44 1.56
CA ASP A 145 -7.21 -22.97 0.93
C ASP A 145 -7.57 -21.57 1.45
N GLU A 146 -7.57 -20.57 0.56
CA GLU A 146 -7.89 -19.18 0.90
C GLU A 146 -9.34 -18.97 1.36
N ASN A 147 -10.26 -19.92 1.06
CA ASN A 147 -11.64 -19.87 1.55
C ASN A 147 -11.78 -20.48 2.96
N ASN A 148 -10.76 -21.14 3.47
CA ASN A 148 -10.75 -21.73 4.81
C ASN A 148 -10.18 -20.74 5.83
N SER A 149 -11.06 -20.24 6.70
CA SER A 149 -10.70 -19.25 7.73
C SER A 149 -9.61 -19.73 8.70
N ALA A 150 -9.64 -20.99 9.11
CA ALA A 150 -8.65 -21.56 10.01
C ALA A 150 -7.28 -21.72 9.34
N ALA A 151 -7.26 -22.11 8.06
CA ALA A 151 -6.05 -22.19 7.27
C ALA A 151 -5.40 -20.81 7.08
N MET A 152 -6.20 -19.80 6.74
CA MET A 152 -5.70 -18.43 6.58
C MET A 152 -5.23 -17.79 7.90
N SER A 153 -5.87 -18.12 9.03
CA SER A 153 -5.37 -17.70 10.36
C SER A 153 -3.98 -18.27 10.65
N LYS A 154 -3.70 -19.52 10.24
CA LYS A 154 -2.36 -20.13 10.37
C LYS A 154 -1.32 -19.39 9.51
N VAL A 155 -1.69 -19.03 8.27
CA VAL A 155 -0.81 -18.26 7.36
C VAL A 155 -0.45 -16.92 8.02
N ILE A 156 -1.43 -16.17 8.52
CA ILE A 156 -1.18 -14.89 9.19
C ILE A 156 -0.36 -15.09 10.47
N GLY A 157 -0.72 -16.05 11.33
CA GLY A 157 0.04 -16.35 12.54
C GLY A 157 1.51 -16.71 12.29
N LYS A 158 1.80 -17.38 11.16
CA LYS A 158 3.18 -17.65 10.74
C LYS A 158 3.93 -16.36 10.37
N LEU A 159 3.29 -15.45 9.65
CA LEU A 159 3.88 -14.16 9.30
C LEU A 159 4.04 -13.26 10.56
N GLU A 160 3.07 -13.28 11.47
CA GLU A 160 3.17 -12.57 12.77
C GLU A 160 4.36 -13.06 13.59
N GLY A 161 4.60 -14.39 13.63
CA GLY A 161 5.78 -14.96 14.27
C GLY A 161 7.07 -14.41 13.68
N ILE A 162 7.20 -14.41 12.35
CA ILE A 162 8.38 -13.85 11.66
C ILE A 162 8.56 -12.35 11.97
N ALA A 163 7.48 -11.57 11.94
CA ALA A 163 7.53 -10.14 12.24
C ALA A 163 7.96 -9.88 13.68
N ALA A 164 7.45 -10.65 14.64
CA ALA A 164 7.80 -10.54 16.07
C ALA A 164 9.26 -10.94 16.33
N ASP A 165 9.73 -12.03 15.72
CA ASP A 165 11.08 -12.56 15.93
C ASP A 165 12.17 -11.66 15.32
N THR A 166 11.87 -11.00 14.20
CA THR A 166 12.85 -10.22 13.43
C THR A 166 12.78 -8.72 13.66
N GLY A 167 11.66 -8.22 14.20
CA GLY A 167 11.37 -6.80 14.28
C GLY A 167 10.99 -6.16 12.94
N CYS A 168 10.86 -6.94 11.88
CA CYS A 168 10.53 -6.48 10.52
C CYS A 168 9.02 -6.43 10.31
N SER A 169 8.51 -5.41 9.63
CA SER A 169 7.12 -5.42 9.16
C SER A 169 6.98 -6.25 7.89
N ILE A 170 5.81 -6.86 7.70
CA ILE A 170 5.52 -7.65 6.51
C ILE A 170 4.29 -7.06 5.81
N ILE A 171 4.43 -6.71 4.54
CA ILE A 171 3.30 -6.42 3.66
C ILE A 171 3.16 -7.55 2.66
N PHE A 172 1.95 -8.06 2.48
CA PHE A 172 1.65 -8.98 1.40
C PHE A 172 0.61 -8.39 0.44
N LEU A 173 0.74 -8.77 -0.83
CA LEU A 173 -0.23 -8.43 -1.84
C LEU A 173 -1.27 -9.52 -1.96
N HIS A 174 -2.55 -9.12 -2.04
CA HIS A 174 -3.67 -10.05 -2.15
C HIS A 174 -4.66 -9.60 -3.24
N HIS A 175 -5.19 -10.56 -4.00
CA HIS A 175 -6.21 -10.30 -5.00
C HIS A 175 -7.60 -10.25 -4.36
N SER A 176 -8.33 -9.16 -4.56
CA SER A 176 -9.75 -9.12 -4.24
C SER A 176 -10.58 -9.83 -5.31
N ASN A 177 -11.75 -10.36 -4.94
CA ASN A 177 -12.67 -10.99 -5.88
C ASN A 177 -13.12 -10.00 -6.97
N LYS A 178 -13.36 -10.51 -8.20
CA LYS A 178 -13.73 -9.71 -9.38
C LYS A 178 -15.00 -8.86 -9.19
N GLY A 179 -15.93 -9.25 -8.34
CA GLY A 179 -17.14 -8.48 -8.01
C GLY A 179 -16.86 -7.13 -7.33
N ALA A 180 -15.73 -6.99 -6.68
CA ALA A 180 -15.31 -5.75 -6.03
C ALA A 180 -14.92 -4.63 -7.01
N ALA A 181 -14.53 -4.99 -8.21
CA ALA A 181 -14.09 -4.02 -9.22
C ALA A 181 -15.24 -3.18 -9.82
N THR A 182 -16.47 -3.65 -9.70
CA THR A 182 -17.68 -3.01 -10.29
C THR A 182 -18.54 -2.29 -9.26
N MET A 183 -18.23 -2.46 -7.97
CA MET A 183 -18.99 -1.88 -6.87
C MET A 183 -18.31 -0.62 -6.33
N GLY A 184 -19.09 0.37 -5.92
CA GLY A 184 -18.58 1.64 -5.39
C GLY A 184 -17.80 1.49 -4.07
N VAL A 185 -17.23 2.58 -3.58
CA VAL A 185 -16.29 2.64 -2.42
C VAL A 185 -16.78 1.91 -1.16
N GLY A 186 -18.10 1.86 -0.92
CA GLY A 186 -18.69 1.14 0.22
C GLY A 186 -18.47 -0.37 0.18
N ASP A 187 -18.31 -0.91 -1.02
CA ASP A 187 -18.23 -2.36 -1.24
C ASP A 187 -16.79 -2.87 -1.35
N ILE A 188 -15.78 -2.01 -1.55
CA ILE A 188 -14.38 -2.41 -1.56
C ILE A 188 -13.94 -2.93 -0.18
N GLN A 189 -14.49 -2.37 0.88
CA GLN A 189 -14.32 -2.89 2.24
C GLN A 189 -15.00 -4.26 2.40
N GLN A 190 -16.10 -4.50 1.67
CA GLN A 190 -16.81 -5.78 1.65
C GLN A 190 -16.25 -6.77 0.63
N ALA A 191 -15.64 -6.30 -0.42
CA ALA A 191 -15.07 -7.12 -1.48
C ALA A 191 -13.74 -7.77 -1.12
N SER A 192 -13.06 -7.29 -0.10
CA SER A 192 -12.01 -8.03 0.61
C SER A 192 -12.58 -9.20 1.45
N ARG A 193 -13.92 -9.31 1.57
CA ARG A 193 -14.64 -10.37 2.30
C ARG A 193 -14.57 -11.77 1.67
N GLY A 194 -13.86 -11.98 0.58
CA GLY A 194 -13.49 -13.33 0.13
C GLY A 194 -12.63 -14.07 1.15
N SER A 195 -11.95 -13.34 2.04
CA SER A 195 -11.33 -13.86 3.25
C SER A 195 -11.40 -12.79 4.35
N SER A 196 -12.55 -12.66 5.00
CA SER A 196 -12.75 -11.76 6.16
C SER A 196 -11.62 -11.97 7.20
N VAL A 197 -11.16 -13.20 7.35
CA VAL A 197 -10.08 -13.58 8.25
C VAL A 197 -8.75 -12.89 7.93
N LEU A 198 -8.40 -12.69 6.65
CA LEU A 198 -7.18 -11.95 6.29
C LEU A 198 -7.29 -10.51 6.78
N VAL A 199 -8.45 -9.89 6.58
CA VAL A 199 -8.69 -8.51 7.00
C VAL A 199 -8.76 -8.40 8.52
N ASP A 200 -9.40 -9.35 9.20
CA ASP A 200 -9.63 -9.29 10.64
C ASP A 200 -8.33 -9.43 11.43
N ASN A 201 -7.40 -10.25 10.97
CA ASN A 201 -6.15 -10.56 11.69
C ASN A 201 -4.99 -9.59 11.43
N ILE A 202 -4.98 -8.86 10.31
CA ILE A 202 -3.93 -7.87 10.03
C ILE A 202 -4.20 -6.54 10.74
N ARG A 203 -3.15 -5.71 10.90
CA ARG A 203 -3.25 -4.41 11.60
C ARG A 203 -3.36 -3.23 10.66
N TRP A 204 -3.04 -3.41 9.39
CA TRP A 204 -3.04 -2.38 8.36
C TRP A 204 -3.49 -2.96 7.02
N GLN A 205 -4.38 -2.27 6.32
CA GLN A 205 -4.77 -2.62 4.97
C GLN A 205 -4.93 -1.40 4.10
N SER A 206 -4.30 -1.44 2.94
CA SER A 206 -4.56 -0.51 1.85
C SER A 206 -5.23 -1.21 0.68
N TYR A 207 -5.84 -0.43 -0.18
CA TYR A 207 -6.46 -0.91 -1.40
C TYR A 207 -6.15 -0.04 -2.61
N LEU A 208 -6.20 -0.65 -3.79
CA LEU A 208 -6.26 0.02 -5.08
C LEU A 208 -7.55 -0.35 -5.81
N ALA A 209 -8.22 0.64 -6.38
CA ALA A 209 -9.39 0.45 -7.23
C ALA A 209 -9.30 1.31 -8.48
N GLY A 210 -9.60 0.73 -9.64
CA GLY A 210 -9.71 1.50 -10.89
C GLY A 210 -10.87 2.50 -10.81
N MET A 211 -10.75 3.63 -11.51
CA MET A 211 -11.81 4.62 -11.60
C MET A 211 -13.04 4.03 -12.30
N THR A 212 -14.20 4.11 -11.68
CA THR A 212 -15.49 3.72 -12.28
C THR A 212 -15.97 4.72 -13.32
N ALA A 213 -16.87 4.31 -14.23
CA ALA A 213 -17.46 5.23 -15.21
C ALA A 213 -18.24 6.39 -14.57
N LEU A 214 -18.89 6.13 -13.42
CA LEU A 214 -19.60 7.17 -12.66
C LEU A 214 -18.62 8.20 -12.07
N GLU A 215 -17.50 7.77 -11.53
CA GLU A 215 -16.46 8.65 -11.02
C GLU A 215 -15.83 9.46 -12.15
N ALA A 216 -15.50 8.83 -13.28
CA ALA A 216 -14.98 9.52 -14.46
C ALA A 216 -15.90 10.65 -14.90
N LYS A 217 -17.22 10.39 -14.96
CA LYS A 217 -18.23 11.40 -15.25
C LYS A 217 -18.26 12.53 -14.22
N THR A 218 -18.14 12.21 -12.93
CA THR A 218 -18.14 13.18 -11.83
C THR A 218 -16.93 14.13 -11.92
N TYR A 219 -15.76 13.59 -12.26
CA TYR A 219 -14.53 14.37 -12.40
C TYR A 219 -14.30 14.91 -13.81
N GLY A 220 -15.16 14.59 -14.78
CA GLY A 220 -15.06 15.05 -16.16
C GLY A 220 -13.90 14.41 -16.93
N ILE A 221 -13.57 13.19 -16.59
CA ILE A 221 -12.54 12.37 -17.24
C ILE A 221 -13.24 11.55 -18.31
N SER A 222 -12.67 11.52 -19.54
CA SER A 222 -13.19 10.71 -20.63
C SER A 222 -12.94 9.22 -20.40
N ASP A 223 -13.80 8.36 -20.94
CA ASP A 223 -13.75 6.91 -20.66
C ASP A 223 -12.49 6.23 -21.22
N ASP A 224 -11.92 6.75 -22.32
CA ASP A 224 -10.68 6.27 -22.96
C ASP A 224 -9.43 6.43 -22.04
N VAL A 225 -9.38 7.46 -21.21
CA VAL A 225 -8.27 7.70 -20.27
C VAL A 225 -8.58 7.28 -18.84
N ARG A 226 -9.81 6.86 -18.54
CA ARG A 226 -10.24 6.45 -17.20
C ARG A 226 -9.34 5.37 -16.58
N GLY A 227 -8.85 4.43 -17.39
CA GLY A 227 -7.94 3.36 -16.97
C GLY A 227 -6.58 3.85 -16.43
N GLN A 228 -6.23 5.12 -16.66
CA GLN A 228 -5.01 5.72 -16.11
C GLN A 228 -5.16 6.13 -14.64
N PHE A 229 -6.39 6.15 -14.11
CA PHE A 229 -6.64 6.61 -12.74
C PHE A 229 -6.99 5.45 -11.83
N VAL A 230 -6.37 5.42 -10.67
CA VAL A 230 -6.65 4.46 -9.61
C VAL A 230 -6.86 5.20 -8.30
N ARG A 231 -7.83 4.75 -7.52
CA ARG A 231 -8.03 5.21 -6.15
C ARG A 231 -7.17 4.37 -5.22
N PHE A 232 -6.43 5.04 -4.37
CA PHE A 232 -5.70 4.44 -3.27
C PHE A 232 -6.33 4.88 -1.95
N GLY A 233 -6.52 3.94 -1.04
CA GLY A 233 -6.98 4.22 0.31
C GLY A 233 -6.40 3.24 1.32
N ILE A 234 -6.33 3.68 2.58
CA ILE A 234 -6.01 2.83 3.72
C ILE A 234 -7.32 2.59 4.45
N ASN A 235 -7.87 1.38 4.35
CA ASN A 235 -9.21 1.06 4.86
C ASN A 235 -9.20 0.32 6.20
N LYS A 236 -8.04 -0.14 6.67
CA LYS A 236 -7.85 -0.65 8.05
C LYS A 236 -6.60 -0.06 8.67
N VAL A 237 -6.76 0.51 9.85
CA VAL A 237 -5.69 1.01 10.71
C VAL A 237 -6.05 0.70 12.17
N ASN A 238 -5.07 0.26 12.97
CA ASN A 238 -5.26 0.01 14.38
C ASN A 238 -4.58 1.08 15.27
N TYR A 239 -3.68 1.89 14.70
CA TYR A 239 -2.79 2.77 15.47
C TYR A 239 -2.84 4.23 14.99
N GLY A 240 -4.01 4.73 14.62
CA GLY A 240 -4.15 6.11 14.20
C GLY A 240 -5.44 6.38 13.46
N GLU A 241 -5.59 7.60 12.97
CA GLU A 241 -6.76 7.98 12.17
C GLU A 241 -6.59 7.54 10.72
N ARG A 242 -7.71 7.17 10.11
CA ARG A 242 -7.75 6.80 8.70
C ARG A 242 -7.57 8.04 7.84
N ALA A 243 -6.55 8.04 6.98
CA ALA A 243 -6.36 9.08 5.98
C ALA A 243 -7.45 9.00 4.88
N PRO A 244 -7.86 10.13 4.30
CA PRO A 244 -8.78 10.13 3.16
C PRO A 244 -8.16 9.44 1.94
N ASP A 245 -9.04 8.85 1.12
CA ASP A 245 -8.65 8.24 -0.13
C ASP A 245 -7.99 9.26 -1.08
N ARG A 246 -7.08 8.80 -1.91
CA ARG A 246 -6.33 9.60 -2.88
C ARG A 246 -6.48 9.05 -4.27
N TRP A 247 -6.50 9.95 -5.25
CA TRP A 247 -6.39 9.55 -6.64
C TRP A 247 -4.93 9.50 -7.07
N LEU A 248 -4.56 8.41 -7.73
CA LEU A 248 -3.27 8.22 -8.35
C LEU A 248 -3.46 8.12 -9.85
N GLN A 249 -2.54 8.72 -10.61
CA GLN A 249 -2.47 8.58 -12.06
C GLN A 249 -1.31 7.68 -12.45
N ARG A 250 -1.55 6.82 -13.42
CA ARG A 250 -0.51 5.97 -14.03
C ARG A 250 0.30 6.79 -15.02
N HIS A 251 1.60 6.72 -14.86
CA HIS A 251 2.58 7.28 -15.77
C HIS A 251 3.29 6.17 -16.56
N GLU A 252 4.27 6.54 -17.40
CA GLU A 252 5.10 5.61 -18.16
C GLU A 252 5.66 4.49 -17.27
N GLY A 253 5.64 3.26 -17.76
CA GLY A 253 6.06 2.08 -17.02
C GLY A 253 5.14 1.67 -15.85
N GLY A 254 3.96 2.32 -15.72
CA GLY A 254 2.96 2.02 -14.67
C GLY A 254 3.22 2.73 -13.35
N VAL A 255 4.16 3.65 -13.27
CA VAL A 255 4.46 4.43 -12.06
C VAL A 255 3.22 5.22 -11.64
N LEU A 256 2.87 5.14 -10.36
CA LEU A 256 1.71 5.78 -9.77
C LEU A 256 2.14 7.07 -9.07
N LYS A 257 1.49 8.19 -9.39
CA LYS A 257 1.72 9.46 -8.72
C LYS A 257 0.41 10.06 -8.27
N ILE A 258 0.45 10.79 -7.16
CA ILE A 258 -0.72 11.50 -6.66
C ILE A 258 -1.22 12.50 -7.70
N THR A 259 -2.53 12.58 -7.84
CA THR A 259 -3.19 13.56 -8.69
C THR A 259 -4.42 14.15 -7.99
N ALA A 260 -4.61 15.45 -8.13
CA ALA A 260 -5.78 16.14 -7.58
C ALA A 260 -6.90 16.13 -8.63
N LEU A 261 -8.04 15.59 -8.26
CA LEU A 261 -9.26 15.61 -9.07
C LEU A 261 -10.30 16.53 -8.42
N SER A 262 -10.78 17.52 -9.16
CA SER A 262 -11.88 18.39 -8.71
C SER A 262 -13.18 17.99 -9.38
N SER A 263 -14.25 17.77 -8.61
CA SER A 263 -15.56 17.48 -9.17
C SER A 263 -16.11 18.69 -9.97
N LYS A 264 -16.85 18.41 -11.05
CA LYS A 264 -17.49 19.46 -11.85
C LYS A 264 -18.45 20.35 -11.03
N ASN A 265 -19.04 19.82 -9.98
CA ASN A 265 -19.94 20.55 -9.08
C ASN A 265 -19.22 21.59 -8.24
N ASN A 266 -17.99 21.34 -7.79
CA ASN A 266 -17.19 22.36 -7.06
C ASN A 266 -16.76 23.53 -7.95
N LYS A 267 -16.58 23.31 -9.26
CA LYS A 267 -16.30 24.41 -10.20
C LYS A 267 -17.48 25.35 -10.40
N LYS A 268 -18.73 24.88 -10.25
CA LYS A 268 -19.92 25.74 -10.26
C LYS A 268 -20.03 26.61 -9.00
N LEU A 269 -19.82 26.02 -7.81
CA LEU A 269 -19.88 26.72 -6.54
C LEU A 269 -18.80 27.82 -6.40
N THR A 270 -17.60 27.58 -6.95
CA THR A 270 -16.54 28.58 -6.94
C THR A 270 -16.81 29.71 -7.95
N LYS A 271 -17.44 29.42 -9.09
CA LYS A 271 -17.85 30.45 -10.05
C LYS A 271 -19.04 31.29 -9.54
N GLU A 272 -19.98 30.70 -8.84
CA GLU A 272 -21.11 31.41 -8.23
C GLU A 272 -20.65 32.30 -7.06
N ARG A 273 -19.66 31.90 -6.26
CA ARG A 273 -19.06 32.73 -5.19
C ARG A 273 -18.24 33.91 -5.72
N THR A 274 -17.61 33.76 -6.87
CA THR A 274 -16.88 34.90 -7.51
C THR A 274 -17.78 35.83 -8.27
N SER A 275 -18.99 35.42 -8.68
CA SER A 275 -19.94 36.30 -9.38
C SER A 275 -20.87 37.08 -8.44
N THR A 276 -20.93 36.71 -7.14
CA THR A 276 -21.75 37.47 -6.16
C THR A 276 -20.99 38.52 -5.37
N TRP A 277 -19.68 38.73 -5.66
CA TRP A 277 -18.87 39.75 -4.98
C TRP A 277 -18.42 40.92 -5.86
N SER A 278 -18.98 41.03 -7.08
CA SER A 278 -18.74 42.18 -7.97
C SER A 278 -19.96 43.10 -8.13
N GLY A 279 -20.63 43.44 -7.01
CA GLY A 279 -21.79 44.28 -7.08
C GLY A 279 -22.18 44.84 -5.72
N ALA A 280 -21.34 45.70 -5.14
CA ALA A 280 -21.72 46.69 -4.14
C ALA A 280 -20.58 47.71 -3.98
N ASP A 281 -20.42 48.54 -4.97
CA ASP A 281 -19.84 49.87 -4.77
C ASP A 281 -20.90 50.90 -5.09
N ASN A 282 -20.92 51.88 -4.25
CA ASN A 282 -21.54 53.22 -4.31
C ASN A 282 -22.80 53.39 -3.48
N ASP A 283 -22.64 54.14 -2.50
CA ASP A 283 -23.06 55.51 -2.23
C ASP A 283 -23.52 55.73 -0.80
N ASN A 284 -22.90 56.76 -0.26
CA ASN A 284 -23.39 57.78 0.68
C ASN A 284 -23.38 57.55 2.19
N TRP A 285 -22.60 58.49 2.72
CA TRP A 285 -22.52 59.23 3.99
C TRP A 285 -21.43 58.84 4.94
#